data_1bcb30cc160116d20f8757b04c97bf06
#
_entry.id   1bcb30cc160116d20f8757b04c97bf06
#
_cell.length_a   1.000
_cell.length_b   1.000
_cell.length_c   1.000
_cell.angle_alpha   90.00
_cell.angle_beta   90.00
_cell.angle_gamma   90.00
#
_symmetry.space_group_name_H-M   'P 1'
#
loop_
_entity.id
_entity.type
_entity.pdbx_description
1 polymer ?
#
loop_
_entity_poly.entity_id
_entity_poly.type
_entity_poly.pdbx_seq_one_letter_code
_entity_poly.pdbx_strand_id
1 'polypeptide(L)'
;MNTLIRKATQILLGATLIYTGTLHLTTSRMEFQAQVPPWVPLSPDFVVLASGVVEIALGLALVSLQRRREVGIATALFFIAIFPGNISQFVNHIDAFGLDSDRARAIRLLFQPLLVLWALWSTTALPKGSFKRFWSYVKKVMRENKVATVIGILIGGVGTRFLEDGNLLVTTVLTGMSTVGVLVVWLVVKSLVRKVR
;
A
#
# COMPACT_ATOMS: atom_id res chain seq x y z
N MET A 1 11.79 17.01 -15.36
CA MET A 1 10.40 16.52 -15.25
C MET A 1 9.58 17.62 -14.59
N ASN A 2 8.51 18.01 -15.22
CA ASN A 2 7.81 19.26 -15.01
C ASN A 2 7.14 19.34 -13.62
N THR A 3 7.43 20.38 -12.84
CA THR A 3 6.86 20.64 -11.50
C THR A 3 5.33 20.72 -11.55
N LEU A 4 4.80 21.17 -12.69
CA LEU A 4 3.37 21.27 -12.94
C LEU A 4 2.69 19.88 -12.94
N ILE A 5 3.27 18.90 -13.63
CA ILE A 5 2.74 17.52 -13.68
C ILE A 5 2.67 16.92 -12.26
N ARG A 6 3.72 17.10 -11.44
CA ARG A 6 3.71 16.62 -10.06
C ARG A 6 2.64 17.29 -9.21
N LYS A 7 2.42 18.59 -9.36
CA LYS A 7 1.35 19.30 -8.65
C LYS A 7 -0.02 18.80 -9.10
N ALA A 8 -0.25 18.68 -10.40
CA ALA A 8 -1.51 18.19 -10.95
C ALA A 8 -1.83 16.75 -10.46
N THR A 9 -0.84 15.84 -10.49
CA THR A 9 -1.03 14.47 -10.01
C THR A 9 -1.18 14.38 -8.49
N GLN A 10 -0.58 15.32 -7.73
CA GLN A 10 -0.80 15.44 -6.29
C GLN A 10 -2.22 15.91 -5.96
N ILE A 11 -2.73 16.91 -6.69
CA ILE A 11 -4.12 17.38 -6.54
C ILE A 11 -5.10 16.25 -6.90
N LEU A 12 -4.83 15.51 -7.99
CA LEU A 12 -5.65 14.38 -8.38
C LEU A 12 -5.69 13.31 -7.27
N LEU A 13 -4.55 12.96 -6.69
CA LEU A 13 -4.49 12.02 -5.57
C LEU A 13 -5.28 12.54 -4.37
N GLY A 14 -5.15 13.84 -4.04
CA GLY A 14 -5.89 14.48 -2.96
C GLY A 14 -7.40 14.46 -3.20
N ALA A 15 -7.85 14.77 -4.41
CA ALA A 15 -9.25 14.70 -4.79
C ALA A 15 -9.81 13.27 -4.70
N THR A 16 -9.02 12.28 -5.13
CA THR A 16 -9.37 10.85 -4.99
C THR A 16 -9.56 10.48 -3.52
N LEU A 17 -8.64 10.87 -2.62
CA LEU A 17 -8.77 10.58 -1.19
C LEU A 17 -9.97 11.29 -0.55
N ILE A 18 -10.28 12.53 -0.93
CA ILE A 18 -11.49 13.21 -0.45
C ILE A 18 -12.74 12.45 -0.90
N TYR A 19 -12.77 12.02 -2.15
CA TYR A 19 -13.88 11.25 -2.69
C TYR A 19 -14.05 9.89 -1.98
N THR A 20 -12.99 9.09 -1.88
CA THR A 20 -13.02 7.79 -1.21
C THR A 20 -13.34 7.92 0.27
N GLY A 21 -12.74 8.88 0.97
CA GLY A 21 -13.04 9.16 2.36
C GLY A 21 -14.51 9.56 2.57
N THR A 22 -15.10 10.30 1.64
CA THR A 22 -16.55 10.60 1.68
C THR A 22 -17.38 9.33 1.51
N LEU A 23 -17.00 8.40 0.62
CA LEU A 23 -17.67 7.12 0.46
C LEU A 23 -17.61 6.26 1.74
N HIS A 24 -16.50 6.30 2.49
CA HIS A 24 -16.41 5.65 3.81
C HIS A 24 -17.45 6.17 4.81
N LEU A 25 -17.77 7.46 4.73
CA LEU A 25 -18.72 8.10 5.65
C LEU A 25 -20.19 7.95 5.19
N THR A 26 -20.41 7.53 3.93
CA THR A 26 -21.74 7.56 3.30
C THR A 26 -22.11 6.21 2.67
N THR A 27 -22.18 6.17 1.34
CA THR A 27 -22.82 5.11 0.57
C THR A 27 -22.11 3.77 0.57
N SER A 28 -20.79 3.74 0.63
CA SER A 28 -19.99 2.50 0.55
C SER A 28 -19.49 2.01 1.90
N ARG A 29 -20.01 2.58 3.00
CA ARG A 29 -19.57 2.26 4.38
C ARG A 29 -19.59 0.76 4.68
N MET A 30 -20.65 0.05 4.29
CA MET A 30 -20.79 -1.39 4.50
C MET A 30 -19.73 -2.19 3.72
N GLU A 31 -19.43 -1.80 2.48
CA GLU A 31 -18.44 -2.47 1.66
C GLU A 31 -17.03 -2.30 2.21
N PHE A 32 -16.71 -1.13 2.77
CA PHE A 32 -15.41 -0.89 3.40
C PHE A 32 -15.20 -1.70 4.69
N GLN A 33 -16.27 -2.08 5.39
CA GLN A 33 -16.15 -2.95 6.57
C GLN A 33 -15.59 -4.32 6.22
N ALA A 34 -15.83 -4.81 5.01
CA ALA A 34 -15.25 -6.05 4.50
C ALA A 34 -13.70 -6.06 4.46
N GLN A 35 -13.09 -4.89 4.51
CA GLN A 35 -11.63 -4.74 4.51
C GLN A 35 -11.04 -4.64 5.93
N VAL A 36 -11.87 -4.58 6.96
CA VAL A 36 -11.35 -4.54 8.34
C VAL A 36 -10.98 -5.96 8.77
N PRO A 37 -9.69 -6.22 9.06
CA PRO A 37 -9.27 -7.55 9.45
C PRO A 37 -9.93 -8.00 10.76
N PRO A 38 -10.35 -9.28 10.90
CA PRO A 38 -11.06 -9.76 12.08
C PRO A 38 -10.23 -9.71 13.39
N TRP A 39 -8.91 -9.60 13.29
CA TRP A 39 -8.01 -9.46 14.44
C TRP A 39 -7.90 -8.02 14.96
N VAL A 40 -8.49 -7.03 14.30
CA VAL A 40 -8.49 -5.64 14.78
C VAL A 40 -9.46 -5.53 15.96
N PRO A 41 -9.02 -5.10 17.17
CA PRO A 41 -9.84 -5.09 18.38
C PRO A 41 -10.77 -3.85 18.45
N LEU A 42 -11.26 -3.39 17.31
CA LEU A 42 -12.16 -2.25 17.17
C LEU A 42 -13.34 -2.65 16.30
N SER A 43 -14.49 -1.98 16.49
CA SER A 43 -15.63 -2.24 15.60
C SER A 43 -15.28 -1.89 14.16
N PRO A 44 -15.62 -2.74 13.17
CA PRO A 44 -15.37 -2.45 11.76
C PRO A 44 -15.90 -1.08 11.33
N ASP A 45 -17.05 -0.73 11.84
CA ASP A 45 -17.69 0.55 11.58
C ASP A 45 -16.86 1.75 12.04
N PHE A 46 -16.32 1.70 13.26
CA PHE A 46 -15.44 2.74 13.77
C PHE A 46 -14.16 2.88 12.95
N VAL A 47 -13.55 1.75 12.55
CA VAL A 47 -12.33 1.73 11.73
C VAL A 47 -12.59 2.38 10.38
N VAL A 48 -13.72 2.07 9.74
CA VAL A 48 -14.11 2.65 8.45
C VAL A 48 -14.34 4.15 8.57
N LEU A 49 -15.09 4.61 9.57
CA LEU A 49 -15.33 6.05 9.79
C LEU A 49 -14.03 6.80 10.08
N ALA A 50 -13.18 6.25 10.96
CA ALA A 50 -11.89 6.87 11.30
C ALA A 50 -10.97 6.96 10.08
N SER A 51 -10.89 5.90 9.27
CA SER A 51 -10.09 5.92 8.03
C SER A 51 -10.62 6.94 7.03
N GLY A 52 -11.94 7.06 6.87
CA GLY A 52 -12.55 8.05 5.98
C GLY A 52 -12.23 9.49 6.40
N VAL A 53 -12.28 9.80 7.69
CA VAL A 53 -11.88 11.12 8.21
C VAL A 53 -10.40 11.40 7.93
N VAL A 54 -9.52 10.40 8.14
CA VAL A 54 -8.09 10.53 7.85
C VAL A 54 -7.86 10.72 6.34
N GLU A 55 -8.56 10.00 5.48
CA GLU A 55 -8.47 10.16 4.03
C GLU A 55 -8.86 11.57 3.58
N ILE A 56 -9.97 12.11 4.09
CA ILE A 56 -10.39 13.47 3.77
C ILE A 56 -9.34 14.48 4.24
N ALA A 57 -8.84 14.34 5.46
CA ALA A 57 -7.81 15.23 5.99
C ALA A 57 -6.52 15.22 5.17
N LEU A 58 -6.03 14.01 4.80
CA LEU A 58 -4.86 13.84 3.93
C LEU A 58 -5.13 14.38 2.52
N GLY A 59 -6.33 14.14 1.99
CA GLY A 59 -6.75 14.66 0.69
C GLY A 59 -6.74 16.19 0.63
N LEU A 60 -7.31 16.86 1.62
CA LEU A 60 -7.28 18.30 1.75
C LEU A 60 -5.85 18.84 1.89
N ALA A 61 -5.02 18.17 2.70
CA ALA A 61 -3.61 18.52 2.85
C ALA A 61 -2.83 18.36 1.53
N LEU A 62 -3.10 17.32 0.72
CA LEU A 62 -2.49 17.17 -0.60
C LEU A 62 -2.91 18.27 -1.57
N VAL A 63 -4.21 18.61 -1.61
CA VAL A 63 -4.76 19.66 -2.49
C VAL A 63 -4.21 21.05 -2.12
N SER A 64 -3.95 21.31 -0.84
CA SER A 64 -3.40 22.59 -0.37
C SER A 64 -1.99 22.87 -0.92
N LEU A 65 -1.28 21.88 -1.41
CA LEU A 65 0.11 21.97 -1.89
C LEU A 65 1.12 22.49 -0.85
N GLN A 66 0.72 22.56 0.42
CA GLN A 66 1.59 22.96 1.52
C GLN A 66 2.33 21.73 2.08
N ARG A 67 3.50 21.96 2.68
CA ARG A 67 4.31 20.90 3.33
C ARG A 67 4.32 19.58 2.55
N ARG A 68 4.48 19.70 1.22
CA ARG A 68 4.27 18.60 0.26
C ARG A 68 5.00 17.31 0.66
N ARG A 69 6.24 17.43 1.15
CA ARG A 69 7.05 16.26 1.52
C ARG A 69 6.47 15.52 2.73
N GLU A 70 6.12 16.26 3.78
CA GLU A 70 5.56 15.71 5.02
C GLU A 70 4.20 15.08 4.76
N VAL A 71 3.33 15.76 4.04
CA VAL A 71 2.02 15.25 3.62
C VAL A 71 2.17 14.01 2.76
N GLY A 72 3.11 13.99 1.82
CA GLY A 72 3.37 12.81 0.99
C GLY A 72 3.84 11.61 1.80
N ILE A 73 4.70 11.82 2.80
CA ILE A 73 5.14 10.75 3.71
C ILE A 73 3.96 10.27 4.55
N ALA A 74 3.16 11.17 5.13
CA ALA A 74 1.99 10.79 5.92
C ALA A 74 0.97 9.99 5.09
N THR A 75 0.70 10.42 3.85
CA THR A 75 -0.19 9.69 2.92
C THR A 75 0.38 8.32 2.56
N ALA A 76 1.68 8.21 2.31
CA ALA A 76 2.32 6.93 2.03
C ALA A 76 2.25 5.98 3.24
N LEU A 77 2.47 6.48 4.46
CA LEU A 77 2.33 5.70 5.69
C LEU A 77 0.88 5.26 5.91
N PHE A 78 -0.09 6.11 5.63
CA PHE A 78 -1.49 5.75 5.68
C PHE A 78 -1.81 4.59 4.71
N PHE A 79 -1.37 4.66 3.46
CA PHE A 79 -1.56 3.57 2.49
C PHE A 79 -0.90 2.27 2.95
N ILE A 80 0.26 2.33 3.61
CA ILE A 80 0.90 1.15 4.19
C ILE A 80 0.07 0.62 5.37
N ALA A 81 -0.47 1.50 6.21
CA ALA A 81 -1.26 1.10 7.39
C ALA A 81 -2.58 0.40 7.03
N ILE A 82 -3.24 0.78 5.93
CA ILE A 82 -4.48 0.14 5.47
C ILE A 82 -4.23 -1.11 4.61
N PHE A 83 -3.00 -1.37 4.18
CA PHE A 83 -2.69 -2.52 3.32
C PHE A 83 -3.03 -3.88 3.93
N PRO A 84 -2.86 -4.14 5.26
CA PRO A 84 -3.33 -5.37 5.89
C PRO A 84 -4.82 -5.66 5.67
N GLY A 85 -5.66 -4.63 5.54
CA GLY A 85 -7.08 -4.76 5.21
C GLY A 85 -7.29 -5.37 3.82
N ASN A 86 -6.56 -4.90 2.82
CA ASN A 86 -6.62 -5.47 1.47
C ASN A 86 -6.10 -6.91 1.44
N ILE A 87 -5.06 -7.23 2.23
CA ILE A 87 -4.56 -8.61 2.38
C ILE A 87 -5.62 -9.48 3.04
N SER A 88 -6.27 -8.99 4.10
CA SER A 88 -7.35 -9.72 4.79
C SER A 88 -8.51 -10.03 3.85
N GLN A 89 -8.95 -9.06 3.04
CA GLN A 89 -9.99 -9.27 2.05
C GLN A 89 -9.62 -10.37 1.03
N PHE A 90 -8.37 -10.39 0.58
CA PHE A 90 -7.88 -11.40 -0.35
C PHE A 90 -7.82 -12.79 0.30
N VAL A 91 -7.20 -12.91 1.48
CA VAL A 91 -6.99 -14.21 2.18
C VAL A 91 -8.30 -14.84 2.65
N ASN A 92 -9.26 -14.01 3.05
CA ASN A 92 -10.56 -14.48 3.55
C ASN A 92 -11.63 -14.55 2.44
N HIS A 93 -11.26 -14.35 1.17
CA HIS A 93 -12.15 -14.43 0.00
C HIS A 93 -13.40 -13.55 0.13
N ILE A 94 -13.27 -12.36 0.75
CA ILE A 94 -14.42 -11.50 1.04
C ILE A 94 -14.80 -10.70 -0.20
N ASP A 95 -16.05 -10.88 -0.66
CA ASP A 95 -16.60 -10.14 -1.79
C ASP A 95 -17.02 -8.74 -1.35
N ALA A 96 -16.45 -7.72 -1.99
CA ALA A 96 -16.81 -6.32 -1.83
C ALA A 96 -16.33 -5.53 -3.05
N PHE A 97 -16.97 -4.42 -3.37
CA PHE A 97 -16.62 -3.55 -4.51
C PHE A 97 -16.63 -4.25 -5.88
N GLY A 98 -17.47 -5.28 -6.05
CA GLY A 98 -17.49 -6.09 -7.27
C GLY A 98 -16.24 -6.96 -7.48
N LEU A 99 -15.41 -7.15 -6.43
CA LEU A 99 -14.26 -8.05 -6.45
C LEU A 99 -14.70 -9.46 -6.02
N ASP A 100 -15.36 -10.15 -6.92
CA ASP A 100 -15.99 -11.46 -6.71
C ASP A 100 -15.05 -12.65 -7.01
N SER A 101 -13.85 -12.38 -7.52
CA SER A 101 -12.85 -13.40 -7.84
C SER A 101 -11.52 -13.14 -7.15
N ASP A 102 -10.77 -14.20 -6.86
CA ASP A 102 -9.42 -14.11 -6.28
C ASP A 102 -8.47 -13.32 -7.19
N ARG A 103 -8.67 -13.44 -8.51
CA ARG A 103 -7.92 -12.66 -9.49
C ARG A 103 -8.15 -11.16 -9.32
N ALA A 104 -9.41 -10.73 -9.17
CA ALA A 104 -9.74 -9.32 -8.99
C ALA A 104 -9.19 -8.79 -7.66
N ARG A 105 -9.33 -9.56 -6.56
CA ARG A 105 -8.76 -9.25 -5.25
C ARG A 105 -7.23 -9.18 -5.28
N ALA A 106 -6.58 -10.12 -5.96
CA ALA A 106 -5.12 -10.11 -6.14
C ALA A 106 -4.63 -8.88 -6.93
N ILE A 107 -5.30 -8.53 -8.03
CA ILE A 107 -4.98 -7.32 -8.81
C ILE A 107 -5.08 -6.08 -7.93
N ARG A 108 -6.08 -5.99 -7.06
CA ARG A 108 -6.23 -4.87 -6.11
C ARG A 108 -5.01 -4.69 -5.21
N LEU A 109 -4.37 -5.78 -4.76
CA LEU A 109 -3.16 -5.69 -3.94
C LEU A 109 -2.02 -4.96 -4.64
N LEU A 110 -1.97 -5.00 -5.99
CA LEU A 110 -0.95 -4.31 -6.78
C LEU A 110 -1.10 -2.80 -6.76
N PHE A 111 -2.32 -2.29 -6.58
CA PHE A 111 -2.56 -0.85 -6.56
C PHE A 111 -1.97 -0.19 -5.31
N GLN A 112 -1.87 -0.91 -4.20
CA GLN A 112 -1.41 -0.33 -2.94
C GLN A 112 0.04 0.20 -3.02
N PRO A 113 1.05 -0.57 -3.47
CA PRO A 113 2.39 -0.04 -3.65
C PRO A 113 2.46 1.06 -4.71
N LEU A 114 1.60 1.04 -5.73
CA LEU A 114 1.52 2.11 -6.71
C LEU A 114 1.00 3.41 -6.08
N LEU A 115 0.02 3.35 -5.17
CA LEU A 115 -0.48 4.49 -4.42
C LEU A 115 0.60 5.08 -3.51
N VAL A 116 1.35 4.23 -2.81
CA VAL A 116 2.50 4.66 -1.99
C VAL A 116 3.54 5.40 -2.85
N LEU A 117 3.91 4.82 -3.99
CA LEU A 117 4.85 5.45 -4.92
C LEU A 117 4.30 6.75 -5.49
N TRP A 118 3.02 6.81 -5.83
CA TRP A 118 2.37 8.01 -6.32
C TRP A 118 2.37 9.12 -5.28
N ALA A 119 2.01 8.84 -4.04
CA ALA A 119 2.06 9.80 -2.93
C ALA A 119 3.47 10.39 -2.77
N LEU A 120 4.49 9.55 -2.67
CA LEU A 120 5.87 9.97 -2.47
C LEU A 120 6.43 10.73 -3.69
N TRP A 121 6.11 10.28 -4.89
CA TRP A 121 6.63 10.88 -6.13
C TRP A 121 5.98 12.25 -6.42
N SER A 122 4.65 12.34 -6.33
CA SER A 122 3.91 13.57 -6.65
C SER A 122 4.26 14.71 -5.69
N THR A 123 4.48 14.39 -4.43
CA THR A 123 4.78 15.34 -3.35
C THR A 123 6.27 15.69 -3.23
N THR A 124 7.12 15.16 -4.09
CA THR A 124 8.58 15.34 -4.02
C THR A 124 9.25 14.74 -2.77
N ALA A 125 8.57 13.88 -2.05
CA ALA A 125 9.11 13.15 -0.90
C ALA A 125 10.24 12.17 -1.32
N LEU A 126 10.18 11.66 -2.57
CA LEU A 126 11.28 10.94 -3.18
C LEU A 126 12.29 11.92 -3.79
N PRO A 127 13.56 11.93 -3.35
CA PRO A 127 14.62 12.74 -3.96
C PRO A 127 14.84 12.41 -5.44
N LYS A 128 15.35 13.38 -6.21
CA LYS A 128 15.69 13.16 -7.64
C LYS A 128 16.65 11.96 -7.77
N GLY A 129 16.33 11.04 -8.67
CA GLY A 129 17.12 9.82 -8.88
C GLY A 129 16.87 8.70 -7.85
N SER A 130 15.91 8.89 -6.91
CA SER A 130 15.58 7.90 -5.88
C SER A 130 15.13 6.56 -6.45
N PHE A 131 14.40 6.56 -7.57
CA PHE A 131 13.95 5.29 -8.15
C PHE A 131 15.14 4.42 -8.60
N LYS A 132 16.15 5.01 -9.27
CA LYS A 132 17.39 4.29 -9.62
C LYS A 132 18.16 3.85 -8.36
N ARG A 133 18.26 4.75 -7.36
CA ARG A 133 18.92 4.45 -6.07
C ARG A 133 18.14 3.42 -5.26
N PHE A 134 16.82 3.55 -5.19
CA PHE A 134 15.93 2.57 -4.55
C PHE A 134 16.11 1.19 -5.21
N TRP A 135 16.05 1.13 -6.53
CA TRP A 135 16.19 -0.14 -7.26
C TRP A 135 17.59 -0.74 -7.15
N SER A 136 18.64 0.07 -7.20
CA SER A 136 20.02 -0.40 -6.94
C SER A 136 20.18 -0.86 -5.49
N TYR A 137 19.56 -0.17 -4.54
CA TYR A 137 19.53 -0.55 -3.13
C TYR A 137 18.76 -1.86 -2.90
N VAL A 138 17.59 -2.01 -3.49
CA VAL A 138 16.80 -3.26 -3.45
C VAL A 138 17.64 -4.42 -4.00
N LYS A 139 18.26 -4.26 -5.17
CA LYS A 139 19.14 -5.29 -5.76
C LYS A 139 20.34 -5.62 -4.84
N LYS A 140 20.93 -4.61 -4.19
CA LYS A 140 22.02 -4.80 -3.23
C LYS A 140 21.53 -5.57 -2.01
N VAL A 141 20.41 -5.15 -1.40
CA VAL A 141 19.82 -5.81 -0.23
C VAL A 141 19.40 -7.24 -0.52
N MET A 142 18.79 -7.50 -1.68
CA MET A 142 18.45 -8.87 -2.12
C MET A 142 19.69 -9.74 -2.24
N ARG A 143 20.81 -9.20 -2.73
CA ARG A 143 22.07 -9.92 -2.85
C ARG A 143 22.72 -10.19 -1.49
N GLU A 144 22.66 -9.22 -0.58
CA GLU A 144 23.27 -9.31 0.75
C GLU A 144 22.43 -10.10 1.75
N ASN A 145 21.11 -10.13 1.56
CA ASN A 145 20.17 -10.81 2.46
C ASN A 145 19.44 -11.94 1.75
N LYS A 146 20.18 -12.89 1.21
CA LYS A 146 19.65 -14.05 0.48
C LYS A 146 18.55 -14.79 1.26
N VAL A 147 18.70 -14.92 2.58
CA VAL A 147 17.71 -15.59 3.45
C VAL A 147 16.36 -14.86 3.43
N ALA A 148 16.35 -13.53 3.67
CA ALA A 148 15.12 -12.74 3.64
C ALA A 148 14.47 -12.74 2.25
N THR A 149 15.28 -12.73 1.19
CA THR A 149 14.81 -12.83 -0.20
C THR A 149 14.17 -14.19 -0.46
N VAL A 150 14.82 -15.28 -0.03
CA VAL A 150 14.28 -16.64 -0.18
C VAL A 150 12.98 -16.80 0.63
N ILE A 151 12.93 -16.28 1.86
CA ILE A 151 11.72 -16.31 2.69
C ILE A 151 10.57 -15.56 1.98
N GLY A 152 10.82 -14.37 1.42
CA GLY A 152 9.81 -13.60 0.68
C GLY A 152 9.31 -14.33 -0.57
N ILE A 153 10.20 -15.01 -1.29
CA ILE A 153 9.85 -15.85 -2.45
C ILE A 153 9.02 -17.05 -2.01
N LEU A 154 9.40 -17.71 -0.90
CA LEU A 154 8.66 -18.86 -0.37
C LEU A 154 7.27 -18.46 0.12
N ILE A 155 7.16 -17.35 0.87
CA ILE A 155 5.85 -16.84 1.31
C ILE A 155 4.96 -16.52 0.10
N GLY A 156 5.48 -15.84 -0.91
CA GLY A 156 4.76 -15.56 -2.14
C GLY A 156 4.41 -16.82 -2.92
N GLY A 157 5.35 -17.75 -3.06
CA GLY A 157 5.15 -19.01 -3.77
C GLY A 157 4.17 -19.95 -3.07
N VAL A 158 4.14 -19.98 -1.75
CA VAL A 158 3.13 -20.74 -0.98
C VAL A 158 1.76 -20.06 -1.11
N GLY A 159 1.70 -18.74 -0.94
CA GLY A 159 0.44 -18.01 -1.08
C GLY A 159 -0.22 -18.18 -2.46
N THR A 160 0.58 -18.32 -3.52
CA THR A 160 0.07 -18.53 -4.88
C THR A 160 -0.39 -19.95 -5.19
N ARG A 161 0.04 -20.95 -4.41
CA ARG A 161 -0.46 -22.33 -4.55
C ARG A 161 -1.92 -22.50 -4.15
N PHE A 162 -2.46 -21.55 -3.39
CA PHE A 162 -3.87 -21.51 -3.02
C PHE A 162 -4.75 -20.80 -4.05
N LEU A 163 -4.18 -20.29 -5.16
CA LEU A 163 -4.93 -19.71 -6.26
C LEU A 163 -5.27 -20.80 -7.26
N GLU A 164 -6.54 -21.13 -7.38
CA GLU A 164 -7.03 -22.21 -8.25
C GLU A 164 -6.69 -22.01 -9.74
N ASP A 165 -6.49 -20.77 -10.19
CA ASP A 165 -6.30 -20.44 -11.60
C ASP A 165 -4.86 -20.59 -12.13
N GLY A 166 -3.87 -20.89 -11.30
CA GLY A 166 -2.48 -21.11 -11.70
C GLY A 166 -1.85 -20.00 -12.57
N ASN A 167 -2.40 -18.78 -12.55
CA ASN A 167 -2.00 -17.70 -13.44
C ASN A 167 -0.58 -17.23 -13.12
N LEU A 168 0.37 -17.53 -14.03
CA LEU A 168 1.79 -17.21 -13.88
C LEU A 168 2.03 -15.72 -13.58
N LEU A 169 1.24 -14.81 -14.16
CA LEU A 169 1.39 -13.38 -13.96
C LEU A 169 1.01 -12.97 -12.53
N VAL A 170 -0.12 -13.47 -12.03
CA VAL A 170 -0.57 -13.23 -10.64
C VAL A 170 0.43 -13.81 -9.66
N THR A 171 0.90 -15.05 -9.90
CA THR A 171 1.93 -15.72 -9.09
C THR A 171 3.21 -14.91 -9.03
N THR A 172 3.72 -14.46 -10.18
CA THR A 172 4.96 -13.68 -10.27
C THR A 172 4.85 -12.36 -9.52
N VAL A 173 3.71 -11.69 -9.65
CA VAL A 173 3.48 -10.39 -9.02
C VAL A 173 3.34 -10.54 -7.51
N LEU A 174 2.53 -11.48 -7.01
CA LEU A 174 2.37 -11.72 -5.57
C LEU A 174 3.67 -12.16 -4.91
N THR A 175 4.46 -13.01 -5.59
CA THR A 175 5.79 -13.41 -5.11
C THR A 175 6.74 -12.21 -5.04
N GLY A 176 6.72 -11.35 -6.06
CA GLY A 176 7.50 -10.11 -6.06
C GLY A 176 7.11 -9.17 -4.93
N MET A 177 5.81 -8.99 -4.68
CA MET A 177 5.29 -8.11 -3.63
C MET A 177 5.62 -8.63 -2.23
N SER A 178 5.44 -9.94 -1.98
CA SER A 178 5.77 -10.52 -0.67
C SER A 178 7.28 -10.44 -0.40
N THR A 179 8.11 -10.64 -1.41
CA THR A 179 9.56 -10.49 -1.31
C THR A 179 9.94 -9.04 -0.96
N VAL A 180 9.36 -8.06 -1.63
CA VAL A 180 9.58 -6.64 -1.33
C VAL A 180 9.04 -6.29 0.06
N GLY A 181 7.86 -6.77 0.43
CA GLY A 181 7.27 -6.56 1.75
C GLY A 181 8.14 -7.08 2.89
N VAL A 182 8.61 -8.33 2.78
CA VAL A 182 9.53 -8.93 3.77
C VAL A 182 10.83 -8.15 3.86
N LEU A 183 11.39 -7.72 2.73
CA LEU A 183 12.61 -6.90 2.71
C LEU A 183 12.40 -5.53 3.36
N VAL A 184 11.27 -4.88 3.13
CA VAL A 184 10.94 -3.58 3.77
C VAL A 184 10.84 -3.75 5.27
N VAL A 185 10.08 -4.75 5.75
CA VAL A 185 9.96 -5.05 7.19
C VAL A 185 11.33 -5.34 7.80
N TRP A 186 12.14 -6.19 7.14
CA TRP A 186 13.50 -6.49 7.59
C TRP A 186 14.38 -5.25 7.72
N LEU A 187 14.31 -4.33 6.75
CA LEU A 187 15.08 -3.09 6.76
C LEU A 187 14.65 -2.14 7.89
N VAL A 188 13.34 -2.05 8.14
CA VAL A 188 12.79 -1.25 9.24
C VAL A 188 13.27 -1.81 10.57
N VAL A 189 13.15 -3.12 10.80
CA VAL A 189 13.61 -3.79 12.02
C VAL A 189 15.11 -3.58 12.21
N LYS A 190 15.91 -3.79 11.17
CA LYS A 190 17.37 -3.58 11.21
C LYS A 190 17.76 -2.12 11.51
N SER A 191 16.97 -1.16 11.00
CA SER A 191 17.18 0.27 11.30
C SER A 191 16.84 0.60 12.76
N LEU A 192 15.76 0.03 13.31
CA LEU A 192 15.37 0.22 14.70
C LEU A 192 16.39 -0.39 15.67
N VAL A 193 16.86 -1.60 15.40
CA VAL A 193 17.89 -2.28 16.22
C VAL A 193 19.22 -1.53 16.22
N ARG A 194 19.60 -0.87 15.10
CA ARG A 194 20.82 -0.03 15.04
C ARG A 194 20.73 1.27 15.85
N LYS A 195 19.51 1.78 16.11
CA LYS A 195 19.31 3.00 16.91
C LYS A 195 19.30 2.74 18.42
N VAL A 196 19.18 1.48 18.83
CA VAL A 196 19.13 1.06 20.26
C VAL A 196 20.52 0.62 20.73
N ARG A 197 21.49 0.47 19.83
CA ARG A 197 22.92 0.28 20.14
C ARG A 197 23.69 1.58 19.88
#